data_6085eab990b463f7f59260367ee2990d
#
_entry.id   6085eab990b463f7f59260367ee2990d
#
_cell.length_a   1.000
_cell.length_b   1.000
_cell.length_c   1.000
_cell.angle_alpha   90.00
_cell.angle_beta   90.00
_cell.angle_gamma   90.00
#
_symmetry.space_group_name_H-M   'P 1'
#
loop_
_entity.id
_entity.type
_entity.pdbx_description
1 polymer ?
#
loop_
_entity_poly.entity_id
_entity_poly.type
_entity_poly.pdbx_seq_one_letter_code
_entity_poly.pdbx_strand_id
1 'polypeptide(L)'
;MALRIGIVGYGGAGRQIHARLVRAAGMSVTAVVARDSGRRVQAAGDWPGARLFNDLPSMLGEAGLYDLVVIASPSSLHAEHANAVSLAGKPFVLDKPIATTAAEARRVVSAASSSGTPFTVFHNRRWDSEQLTLKALLNRGDLGSVHTFERHWERWRPKPQQRWKENDTVGGGLLLDLGPHLVDSATQLFGPVVAVYAEARALSTPTEDDVFLVLHHAAKGSEPGTVPGRAAAADVLFGVEPPAKGVVSRLWAGSLVGAPGPRTRVLGDRGAYLVNSFEGDASPFDVLDGEQPEGTHGWLVRGRERTPVQQPRGGHGDFYTAVADWLAGEAEVPVDPADAVRTAEVLDAARLSAREGRLIDV
;
A
#
# COMPACT_ATOMS: atom_id res chain seq x y z
N MET A 1 -22.15 8.15 16.53
CA MET A 1 -21.57 7.20 17.54
C MET A 1 -20.21 6.76 17.05
N ALA A 2 -19.23 6.52 17.95
CA ALA A 2 -17.94 5.96 17.53
C ALA A 2 -18.12 4.55 16.97
N LEU A 3 -17.48 4.24 15.82
CA LEU A 3 -17.54 2.93 15.18
C LEU A 3 -16.90 1.85 16.06
N ARG A 4 -17.57 0.70 16.15
CA ARG A 4 -17.09 -0.51 16.83
C ARG A 4 -16.43 -1.43 15.81
N ILE A 5 -15.24 -1.88 16.10
CA ILE A 5 -14.38 -2.58 15.14
C ILE A 5 -14.14 -4.02 15.59
N GLY A 6 -14.37 -4.98 14.67
CA GLY A 6 -13.90 -6.35 14.79
C GLY A 6 -12.57 -6.50 14.05
N ILE A 7 -11.50 -7.02 14.68
CA ILE A 7 -10.20 -7.24 14.03
C ILE A 7 -9.94 -8.74 13.85
N VAL A 8 -9.68 -9.16 12.62
CA VAL A 8 -9.30 -10.53 12.25
C VAL A 8 -7.79 -10.61 12.08
N GLY A 9 -7.10 -11.20 13.07
CA GLY A 9 -5.64 -11.25 13.13
C GLY A 9 -5.04 -10.13 13.97
N TYR A 10 -4.46 -10.47 15.13
CA TYR A 10 -3.88 -9.52 16.09
C TYR A 10 -2.33 -9.65 16.13
N GLY A 11 -1.73 -9.77 14.93
CA GLY A 11 -0.28 -9.75 14.73
C GLY A 11 0.27 -8.33 14.58
N GLY A 12 1.44 -8.19 13.94
CA GLY A 12 2.08 -6.90 13.73
C GLY A 12 1.17 -5.88 13.05
N ALA A 13 0.52 -6.23 11.94
CA ALA A 13 -0.40 -5.33 11.24
C ALA A 13 -1.64 -5.03 12.10
N GLY A 14 -2.34 -6.07 12.56
CA GLY A 14 -3.59 -5.88 13.34
C GLY A 14 -3.39 -5.08 14.62
N ARG A 15 -2.33 -5.39 15.41
CA ARG A 15 -2.07 -4.71 16.67
C ARG A 15 -1.34 -3.37 16.52
N GLN A 16 -0.18 -3.39 15.82
CA GLN A 16 0.73 -2.23 15.83
C GLN A 16 0.34 -1.16 14.82
N ILE A 17 -0.47 -1.50 13.82
CA ILE A 17 -0.91 -0.55 12.81
C ILE A 17 -2.42 -0.30 12.96
N HIS A 18 -3.27 -1.27 12.59
CA HIS A 18 -4.71 -1.06 12.55
C HIS A 18 -5.31 -0.64 13.90
N ALA A 19 -5.07 -1.41 14.97
CA ALA A 19 -5.64 -1.10 16.30
C ALA A 19 -5.19 0.27 16.84
N ARG A 20 -3.95 0.69 16.54
CA ARG A 20 -3.46 2.03 16.91
C ARG A 20 -4.16 3.13 16.13
N LEU A 21 -4.31 2.96 14.82
CA LEU A 21 -4.99 3.95 13.96
C LEU A 21 -6.49 4.03 14.25
N VAL A 22 -7.14 2.91 14.52
CA VAL A 22 -8.53 2.82 15.00
C VAL A 22 -8.70 3.65 16.28
N ARG A 23 -7.78 3.49 17.26
CA ARG A 23 -7.82 4.28 18.51
C ARG A 23 -7.59 5.77 18.24
N ALA A 24 -6.62 6.10 17.39
CA ALA A 24 -6.32 7.49 17.03
C ALA A 24 -7.50 8.19 16.34
N ALA A 25 -8.31 7.45 15.57
CA ALA A 25 -9.54 7.94 14.95
C ALA A 25 -10.75 7.97 15.90
N GLY A 26 -10.57 7.74 17.21
CA GLY A 26 -11.65 7.77 18.20
C GLY A 26 -12.61 6.57 18.14
N MET A 27 -12.23 5.50 17.44
CA MET A 27 -12.98 4.26 17.33
C MET A 27 -12.54 3.25 18.41
N SER A 28 -13.33 2.19 18.63
CA SER A 28 -13.02 1.17 19.63
C SER A 28 -13.02 -0.23 19.01
N VAL A 29 -12.08 -1.07 19.43
CA VAL A 29 -12.06 -2.50 19.09
C VAL A 29 -12.92 -3.25 20.09
N THR A 30 -13.95 -3.94 19.61
CA THR A 30 -14.93 -4.67 20.43
C THR A 30 -14.91 -6.18 20.20
N ALA A 31 -14.26 -6.65 19.13
CA ALA A 31 -14.10 -8.06 18.82
C ALA A 31 -12.71 -8.32 18.21
N VAL A 32 -12.04 -9.40 18.61
CA VAL A 32 -10.73 -9.77 18.05
C VAL A 32 -10.68 -11.27 17.80
N VAL A 33 -10.28 -11.67 16.59
CA VAL A 33 -9.91 -13.04 16.24
C VAL A 33 -8.41 -13.21 16.39
N ALA A 34 -8.00 -14.05 17.34
CA ALA A 34 -6.59 -14.42 17.54
C ALA A 34 -6.50 -15.87 18.07
N ARG A 35 -5.71 -16.72 17.37
CA ARG A 35 -5.47 -18.13 17.80
C ARG A 35 -4.35 -18.23 18.83
N ASP A 36 -3.31 -17.42 18.66
CA ASP A 36 -2.14 -17.43 19.55
C ASP A 36 -2.46 -16.87 20.92
N SER A 37 -2.09 -17.58 21.99
CA SER A 37 -2.40 -17.20 23.36
C SER A 37 -1.76 -15.88 23.78
N GLY A 38 -0.53 -15.60 23.34
CA GLY A 38 0.17 -14.36 23.64
C GLY A 38 -0.52 -13.17 23.00
N ARG A 39 -0.99 -13.30 21.73
CA ARG A 39 -1.77 -12.26 21.06
C ARG A 39 -3.14 -12.03 21.70
N ARG A 40 -3.76 -13.08 22.23
CA ARG A 40 -5.02 -12.95 23.01
C ARG A 40 -4.80 -12.15 24.30
N VAL A 41 -3.72 -12.42 25.02
CA VAL A 41 -3.34 -11.64 26.21
C VAL A 41 -3.09 -10.18 25.85
N GLN A 42 -2.37 -9.93 24.75
CA GLN A 42 -2.14 -8.56 24.25
C GLN A 42 -3.44 -7.87 23.89
N ALA A 43 -4.35 -8.52 23.16
CA ALA A 43 -5.64 -7.96 22.79
C ALA A 43 -6.51 -7.62 24.01
N ALA A 44 -6.54 -8.50 25.02
CA ALA A 44 -7.25 -8.26 26.27
C ALA A 44 -6.67 -7.07 27.06
N GLY A 45 -5.35 -6.91 27.05
CA GLY A 45 -4.69 -5.76 27.68
C GLY A 45 -4.89 -4.45 26.95
N ASP A 46 -4.80 -4.48 25.60
CA ASP A 46 -4.98 -3.27 24.77
C ASP A 46 -6.45 -2.80 24.72
N TRP A 47 -7.41 -3.74 24.82
CA TRP A 47 -8.86 -3.54 24.70
C TRP A 47 -9.62 -4.40 25.72
N PRO A 48 -9.66 -4.02 27.02
CA PRO A 48 -10.25 -4.84 28.08
C PRO A 48 -11.72 -5.23 27.88
N GLY A 49 -12.46 -4.44 27.10
CA GLY A 49 -13.86 -4.72 26.74
C GLY A 49 -14.08 -5.55 25.49
N ALA A 50 -13.01 -5.90 24.75
CA ALA A 50 -13.13 -6.65 23.53
C ALA A 50 -13.38 -8.14 23.76
N ARG A 51 -14.32 -8.73 23.02
CA ARG A 51 -14.55 -10.16 23.01
C ARG A 51 -13.54 -10.85 22.11
N LEU A 52 -12.94 -11.94 22.63
CA LEU A 52 -11.88 -12.66 21.93
C LEU A 52 -12.39 -13.97 21.35
N PHE A 53 -12.13 -14.19 20.05
CA PHE A 53 -12.56 -15.36 19.29
C PHE A 53 -11.34 -16.16 18.82
N ASN A 54 -11.51 -17.47 18.64
CA ASN A 54 -10.47 -18.36 18.11
C ASN A 54 -10.45 -18.37 16.57
N ASP A 55 -11.58 -18.09 15.93
CA ASP A 55 -11.78 -18.14 14.49
C ASP A 55 -12.77 -17.10 14.02
N LEU A 56 -12.77 -16.84 12.70
CA LEU A 56 -13.64 -15.87 12.07
C LEU A 56 -15.12 -16.29 12.10
N PRO A 57 -15.51 -17.55 11.82
CA PRO A 57 -16.92 -17.96 11.90
C PRO A 57 -17.56 -17.67 13.25
N SER A 58 -16.85 -17.95 14.35
CA SER A 58 -17.34 -17.64 15.70
C SER A 58 -17.56 -16.14 15.92
N MET A 59 -16.68 -15.29 15.39
CA MET A 59 -16.86 -13.84 15.47
C MET A 59 -18.04 -13.38 14.60
N LEU A 60 -18.20 -13.91 13.38
CA LEU A 60 -19.29 -13.55 12.49
C LEU A 60 -20.66 -13.95 13.04
N GLY A 61 -20.73 -15.02 13.85
CA GLY A 61 -21.96 -15.40 14.58
C GLY A 61 -22.42 -14.37 15.61
N GLU A 62 -21.59 -13.39 15.95
CA GLU A 62 -21.87 -12.34 16.93
C GLU A 62 -21.80 -10.93 16.31
N ALA A 63 -22.34 -10.80 15.12
CA ALA A 63 -22.28 -9.61 14.28
C ALA A 63 -22.83 -8.32 14.93
N GLY A 64 -23.54 -8.40 16.04
CA GLY A 64 -24.01 -7.25 16.83
C GLY A 64 -22.90 -6.54 17.64
N LEU A 65 -21.72 -7.15 17.76
CA LEU A 65 -20.63 -6.59 18.55
C LEU A 65 -19.85 -5.48 17.84
N TYR A 66 -19.89 -5.41 16.50
CA TYR A 66 -19.08 -4.50 15.70
C TYR A 66 -19.85 -3.98 14.47
N ASP A 67 -19.43 -2.85 13.98
CA ASP A 67 -20.02 -2.16 12.82
C ASP A 67 -19.17 -2.37 11.56
N LEU A 68 -17.85 -2.55 11.72
CA LEU A 68 -16.85 -2.73 10.66
C LEU A 68 -15.89 -3.87 11.04
N VAL A 69 -15.49 -4.67 10.06
CA VAL A 69 -14.44 -5.69 10.22
C VAL A 69 -13.14 -5.21 9.60
N VAL A 70 -12.02 -5.35 10.31
CA VAL A 70 -10.67 -5.17 9.78
C VAL A 70 -10.03 -6.54 9.59
N ILE A 71 -9.67 -6.89 8.37
CA ILE A 71 -9.01 -8.15 8.03
C ILE A 71 -7.51 -7.89 7.93
N ALA A 72 -6.75 -8.32 8.95
CA ALA A 72 -5.30 -8.18 9.08
C ALA A 72 -4.63 -9.54 9.35
N SER A 73 -5.19 -10.58 8.78
CA SER A 73 -4.66 -11.95 8.76
C SER A 73 -3.44 -12.06 7.82
N PRO A 74 -2.74 -13.21 7.77
CA PRO A 74 -1.76 -13.45 6.72
C PRO A 74 -2.35 -13.31 5.31
N SER A 75 -1.55 -12.79 4.36
CA SER A 75 -2.01 -12.46 3.00
C SER A 75 -2.64 -13.64 2.26
N SER A 76 -2.16 -14.86 2.51
CA SER A 76 -2.71 -16.09 1.95
C SER A 76 -4.16 -16.41 2.39
N LEU A 77 -4.65 -15.76 3.46
CA LEU A 77 -6.01 -15.93 3.99
C LEU A 77 -6.94 -14.75 3.65
N HIS A 78 -6.44 -13.71 2.99
CA HIS A 78 -7.21 -12.50 2.73
C HIS A 78 -8.47 -12.77 1.90
N ALA A 79 -8.34 -13.52 0.80
CA ALA A 79 -9.47 -13.82 -0.08
C ALA A 79 -10.55 -14.67 0.62
N GLU A 80 -10.15 -15.68 1.40
CA GLU A 80 -11.06 -16.52 2.18
C GLU A 80 -11.82 -15.68 3.22
N HIS A 81 -11.10 -14.91 4.02
CA HIS A 81 -11.70 -14.10 5.07
C HIS A 81 -12.58 -12.98 4.50
N ALA A 82 -12.17 -12.32 3.41
CA ALA A 82 -12.97 -11.29 2.75
C ALA A 82 -14.29 -11.87 2.21
N ASN A 83 -14.26 -13.05 1.59
CA ASN A 83 -15.47 -13.74 1.15
C ASN A 83 -16.41 -14.07 2.31
N ALA A 84 -15.89 -14.58 3.43
CA ALA A 84 -16.70 -14.90 4.60
C ALA A 84 -17.37 -13.64 5.20
N VAL A 85 -16.62 -12.53 5.30
CA VAL A 85 -17.14 -11.25 5.81
C VAL A 85 -18.16 -10.65 4.84
N SER A 86 -17.92 -10.76 3.51
CA SER A 86 -18.87 -10.32 2.48
C SER A 86 -20.20 -11.06 2.58
N LEU A 87 -20.18 -12.39 2.73
CA LEU A 87 -21.39 -13.20 2.91
C LEU A 87 -22.14 -12.87 4.20
N ALA A 88 -21.44 -12.41 5.23
CA ALA A 88 -22.07 -11.93 6.47
C ALA A 88 -22.63 -10.50 6.37
N GLY A 89 -22.49 -9.83 5.22
CA GLY A 89 -23.01 -8.49 4.95
C GLY A 89 -22.38 -7.39 5.81
N LYS A 90 -21.14 -7.60 6.30
CA LYS A 90 -20.44 -6.62 7.13
C LYS A 90 -19.46 -5.78 6.33
N PRO A 91 -19.54 -4.44 6.37
CA PRO A 91 -18.51 -3.59 5.80
C PRO A 91 -17.12 -3.98 6.32
N PHE A 92 -16.08 -3.87 5.48
CA PHE A 92 -14.75 -4.25 5.94
C PHE A 92 -13.62 -3.42 5.31
N VAL A 93 -12.53 -3.34 6.07
CA VAL A 93 -11.21 -2.91 5.62
C VAL A 93 -10.36 -4.16 5.44
N LEU A 94 -9.81 -4.37 4.26
CA LEU A 94 -8.89 -5.46 3.96
C LEU A 94 -7.46 -4.94 3.94
N ASP A 95 -6.56 -5.54 4.73
CA ASP A 95 -5.13 -5.20 4.66
C ASP A 95 -4.55 -5.55 3.27
N LYS A 96 -3.49 -4.88 2.89
CA LYS A 96 -2.77 -5.15 1.64
C LYS A 96 -1.84 -6.39 1.79
N PRO A 97 -1.56 -7.11 0.71
CA PRO A 97 -2.23 -7.07 -0.58
C PRO A 97 -3.67 -7.53 -0.48
N ILE A 98 -4.55 -7.08 -1.37
CA ILE A 98 -5.95 -7.51 -1.41
C ILE A 98 -6.08 -9.05 -1.48
N ALA A 99 -5.17 -9.69 -2.22
CA ALA A 99 -5.03 -11.13 -2.35
C ALA A 99 -3.61 -11.47 -2.84
N THR A 100 -3.27 -12.75 -2.94
CA THR A 100 -1.94 -13.18 -3.41
C THR A 100 -1.79 -13.17 -4.93
N THR A 101 -2.92 -13.12 -5.68
CA THR A 101 -2.98 -13.01 -7.14
C THR A 101 -4.08 -12.06 -7.59
N ALA A 102 -3.96 -11.52 -8.80
CA ALA A 102 -4.99 -10.68 -9.42
C ALA A 102 -6.32 -11.44 -9.63
N ALA A 103 -6.24 -12.73 -9.94
CA ALA A 103 -7.44 -13.58 -10.10
C ALA A 103 -8.22 -13.69 -8.77
N GLU A 104 -7.54 -13.87 -7.66
CA GLU A 104 -8.16 -13.87 -6.33
C GLU A 104 -8.69 -12.48 -5.96
N ALA A 105 -7.93 -11.42 -6.26
CA ALA A 105 -8.35 -10.04 -6.03
C ALA A 105 -9.68 -9.73 -6.73
N ARG A 106 -9.81 -10.13 -8.00
CA ARG A 106 -11.07 -9.98 -8.76
C ARG A 106 -12.22 -10.79 -8.14
N ARG A 107 -11.96 -12.00 -7.63
CA ARG A 107 -12.97 -12.80 -6.92
C ARG A 107 -13.46 -12.12 -5.65
N VAL A 108 -12.57 -11.52 -4.85
CA VAL A 108 -12.93 -10.76 -3.65
C VAL A 108 -13.86 -9.60 -4.01
N VAL A 109 -13.51 -8.80 -5.02
CA VAL A 109 -14.35 -7.68 -5.47
C VAL A 109 -15.71 -8.16 -5.98
N SER A 110 -15.74 -9.23 -6.79
CA SER A 110 -16.98 -9.81 -7.30
C SER A 110 -17.88 -10.34 -6.19
N ALA A 111 -17.33 -11.02 -5.19
CA ALA A 111 -18.09 -11.55 -4.05
C ALA A 111 -18.69 -10.42 -3.20
N ALA A 112 -17.92 -9.39 -2.88
CA ALA A 112 -18.38 -8.24 -2.15
C ALA A 112 -19.49 -7.47 -2.91
N SER A 113 -19.31 -7.27 -4.22
CA SER A 113 -20.33 -6.66 -5.09
C SER A 113 -21.62 -7.48 -5.13
N SER A 114 -21.52 -8.81 -5.28
CA SER A 114 -22.67 -9.71 -5.36
C SER A 114 -23.46 -9.76 -4.05
N SER A 115 -22.83 -9.58 -2.91
CA SER A 115 -23.47 -9.51 -1.60
C SER A 115 -23.90 -8.09 -1.21
N GLY A 116 -23.58 -7.09 -2.03
CA GLY A 116 -23.83 -5.68 -1.69
C GLY A 116 -23.01 -5.18 -0.49
N THR A 117 -21.89 -5.84 -0.17
CA THR A 117 -21.08 -5.52 1.01
C THR A 117 -19.99 -4.53 0.64
N PRO A 118 -20.02 -3.29 1.18
CA PRO A 118 -19.00 -2.31 0.88
C PRO A 118 -17.69 -2.62 1.59
N PHE A 119 -16.55 -2.40 0.90
CA PHE A 119 -15.23 -2.54 1.48
C PHE A 119 -14.19 -1.61 0.87
N THR A 120 -13.08 -1.44 1.56
CA THR A 120 -11.90 -0.71 1.09
C THR A 120 -10.63 -1.48 1.40
N VAL A 121 -9.54 -1.17 0.71
CA VAL A 121 -8.23 -1.81 0.91
C VAL A 121 -7.28 -0.84 1.60
N PHE A 122 -6.48 -1.34 2.55
CA PHE A 122 -5.60 -0.52 3.38
C PHE A 122 -4.32 -0.11 2.65
N HIS A 123 -4.43 0.70 1.60
CA HIS A 123 -3.30 1.40 0.98
C HIS A 123 -2.99 2.70 1.75
N ASN A 124 -2.66 2.57 3.03
CA ASN A 124 -2.41 3.67 3.96
C ASN A 124 -1.28 4.61 3.54
N ARG A 125 -0.36 4.13 2.70
CA ARG A 125 0.77 4.93 2.20
C ARG A 125 0.36 6.05 1.25
N ARG A 126 -0.90 6.08 0.80
CA ARG A 126 -1.49 7.24 0.09
C ARG A 126 -1.52 8.50 0.95
N TRP A 127 -1.48 8.35 2.27
CA TRP A 127 -1.42 9.43 3.28
C TRP A 127 -0.03 9.67 3.85
N ASP A 128 1.02 9.02 3.33
CA ASP A 128 2.40 9.34 3.70
C ASP A 128 2.72 10.79 3.34
N SER A 129 3.45 11.47 4.21
CA SER A 129 3.91 12.84 3.99
C SER A 129 4.62 13.00 2.65
N GLU A 130 5.46 12.03 2.30
CA GLU A 130 6.15 11.97 1.02
C GLU A 130 5.19 11.92 -0.18
N GLN A 131 4.15 11.06 -0.08
CA GLN A 131 3.16 10.90 -1.15
C GLN A 131 2.32 12.17 -1.34
N LEU A 132 1.88 12.77 -0.23
CA LEU A 132 1.10 14.00 -0.23
C LEU A 132 1.94 15.18 -0.77
N THR A 133 3.21 15.28 -0.37
CA THR A 133 4.14 16.31 -0.84
C THR A 133 4.39 16.18 -2.35
N LEU A 134 4.64 14.97 -2.85
CA LEU A 134 4.80 14.71 -4.28
C LEU A 134 3.55 15.08 -5.07
N LYS A 135 2.37 14.67 -4.61
CA LYS A 135 1.10 15.03 -5.24
C LYS A 135 0.93 16.55 -5.34
N ALA A 136 1.27 17.27 -4.27
CA ALA A 136 1.21 18.74 -4.26
C ALA A 136 2.20 19.38 -5.25
N LEU A 137 3.44 18.85 -5.34
CA LEU A 137 4.45 19.33 -6.31
C LEU A 137 4.02 19.10 -7.76
N LEU A 138 3.47 17.92 -8.06
CA LEU A 138 2.97 17.57 -9.38
C LEU A 138 1.80 18.47 -9.79
N ASN A 139 0.85 18.70 -8.89
CA ASN A 139 -0.31 19.55 -9.14
C ASN A 139 0.06 21.02 -9.38
N ARG A 140 1.13 21.53 -8.74
CA ARG A 140 1.65 22.87 -8.98
C ARG A 140 2.52 22.99 -10.23
N GLY A 141 2.92 21.85 -10.82
CA GLY A 141 3.82 21.81 -11.97
C GLY A 141 5.26 22.22 -11.66
N ASP A 142 5.67 22.13 -10.38
CA ASP A 142 7.01 22.54 -9.91
C ASP A 142 8.15 21.75 -10.57
N LEU A 143 7.88 20.51 -10.96
CA LEU A 143 8.84 19.61 -11.62
C LEU A 143 8.78 19.69 -13.15
N GLY A 144 7.77 20.35 -13.72
CA GLY A 144 7.50 20.34 -15.16
C GLY A 144 7.01 18.96 -15.63
N SER A 145 7.44 18.53 -16.81
CA SER A 145 7.13 17.21 -17.35
C SER A 145 8.01 16.16 -16.67
N VAL A 146 7.43 15.37 -15.77
CA VAL A 146 8.14 14.27 -15.12
C VAL A 146 8.35 13.14 -16.14
N HIS A 147 9.55 12.57 -16.15
CA HIS A 147 9.92 11.44 -17.00
C HIS A 147 10.43 10.23 -16.22
N THR A 148 10.89 10.41 -14.96
CA THR A 148 11.45 9.33 -14.14
C THR A 148 11.01 9.48 -12.70
N PHE A 149 10.55 8.38 -12.13
CA PHE A 149 10.28 8.21 -10.71
C PHE A 149 11.11 7.04 -10.17
N GLU A 150 11.81 7.25 -9.08
CA GLU A 150 12.58 6.22 -8.38
C GLU A 150 12.17 6.20 -6.91
N ARG A 151 11.94 5.00 -6.40
CA ARG A 151 11.62 4.79 -4.99
C ARG A 151 12.28 3.52 -4.48
N HIS A 152 12.96 3.65 -3.34
CA HIS A 152 13.71 2.59 -2.70
C HIS A 152 13.10 2.24 -1.35
N TRP A 153 12.95 0.95 -1.09
CA TRP A 153 12.60 0.41 0.21
C TRP A 153 13.67 -0.60 0.62
N GLU A 154 14.82 -0.05 0.97
CA GLU A 154 16.07 -0.77 1.18
C GLU A 154 16.41 -0.82 2.66
N ARG A 155 16.86 -1.97 3.14
CA ARG A 155 17.19 -2.22 4.55
C ARG A 155 18.41 -3.10 4.68
N TRP A 156 19.14 -2.94 5.78
CA TRP A 156 20.22 -3.83 6.15
C TRP A 156 19.75 -4.87 7.18
N ARG A 157 19.37 -6.06 6.72
CA ARG A 157 18.91 -7.18 7.54
C ARG A 157 19.62 -8.47 7.14
N PRO A 158 20.95 -8.61 7.41
CA PRO A 158 21.73 -9.76 6.95
C PRO A 158 21.34 -11.07 7.65
N LYS A 159 20.59 -10.97 8.77
CA LYS A 159 20.04 -12.14 9.47
C LYS A 159 18.53 -12.15 9.31
N PRO A 160 17.93 -13.19 8.68
CA PRO A 160 16.50 -13.36 8.60
C PRO A 160 15.84 -13.32 9.98
N GLN A 161 14.68 -12.68 10.08
CA GLN A 161 13.96 -12.53 11.36
C GLN A 161 12.99 -13.69 11.65
N GLN A 162 12.99 -14.72 10.81
CA GLN A 162 12.12 -15.91 10.93
C GLN A 162 10.62 -15.55 10.94
N ARG A 163 10.25 -14.46 10.25
CA ARG A 163 8.86 -14.08 10.10
C ARG A 163 8.16 -14.97 9.09
N TRP A 164 6.85 -15.11 9.20
CA TRP A 164 6.06 -15.85 8.22
C TRP A 164 6.27 -15.33 6.78
N LYS A 165 6.41 -14.01 6.59
CA LYS A 165 6.66 -13.36 5.30
C LYS A 165 7.98 -13.79 4.62
N GLU A 166 8.94 -14.27 5.39
CA GLU A 166 10.23 -14.76 4.89
C GLU A 166 10.18 -16.24 4.51
N ASN A 167 9.15 -16.98 4.96
CA ASN A 167 9.06 -18.43 4.82
C ASN A 167 7.82 -18.91 4.05
N ASP A 168 6.74 -18.14 4.00
CA ASP A 168 5.53 -18.48 3.26
C ASP A 168 5.72 -18.14 1.76
N THR A 169 5.97 -19.15 0.94
CA THR A 169 6.20 -19.00 -0.51
C THR A 169 4.93 -18.66 -1.30
N VAL A 170 3.75 -18.71 -0.68
CA VAL A 170 2.47 -18.34 -1.32
C VAL A 170 2.12 -16.88 -1.06
N GLY A 171 2.19 -16.45 0.20
CA GLY A 171 1.74 -15.12 0.62
C GLY A 171 2.85 -14.20 1.14
N GLY A 172 4.10 -14.67 1.18
CA GLY A 172 5.28 -13.94 1.64
C GLY A 172 6.06 -13.28 0.51
N GLY A 173 7.31 -12.92 0.83
CA GLY A 173 8.24 -12.24 -0.06
C GLY A 173 8.07 -10.71 -0.10
N LEU A 174 9.11 -10.01 -0.53
CA LEU A 174 9.11 -8.55 -0.61
C LEU A 174 8.18 -8.03 -1.71
N LEU A 175 7.98 -8.80 -2.78
CA LEU A 175 7.08 -8.41 -3.86
C LEU A 175 5.63 -8.29 -3.37
N LEU A 176 5.18 -9.17 -2.46
CA LEU A 176 3.85 -9.07 -1.84
C LEU A 176 3.83 -8.20 -0.57
N ASP A 177 4.96 -8.06 0.12
CA ASP A 177 4.99 -7.22 1.33
C ASP A 177 5.15 -5.74 0.99
N LEU A 178 6.07 -5.36 0.11
CA LEU A 178 6.40 -3.98 -0.24
C LEU A 178 5.92 -3.56 -1.63
N GLY A 179 5.84 -4.50 -2.57
CA GLY A 179 5.39 -4.25 -3.93
C GLY A 179 4.03 -3.54 -4.01
N PRO A 180 2.99 -3.91 -3.23
CA PRO A 180 1.72 -3.20 -3.24
C PRO A 180 1.84 -1.71 -2.93
N HIS A 181 2.70 -1.33 -1.98
CA HIS A 181 2.95 0.06 -1.64
C HIS A 181 3.71 0.81 -2.73
N LEU A 182 4.73 0.18 -3.30
CA LEU A 182 5.55 0.76 -4.36
C LEU A 182 4.74 0.98 -5.64
N VAL A 183 4.00 -0.04 -6.08
CA VAL A 183 3.17 0.01 -7.28
C VAL A 183 2.00 0.98 -7.11
N ASP A 184 1.24 0.89 -6.02
CA ASP A 184 0.12 1.80 -5.74
C ASP A 184 0.61 3.25 -5.72
N SER A 185 1.72 3.52 -5.04
CA SER A 185 2.32 4.85 -4.97
C SER A 185 2.65 5.40 -6.36
N ALA A 186 3.29 4.62 -7.22
CA ALA A 186 3.63 5.02 -8.59
C ALA A 186 2.37 5.25 -9.44
N THR A 187 1.40 4.33 -9.36
CA THR A 187 0.14 4.42 -10.10
C THR A 187 -0.69 5.63 -9.68
N GLN A 188 -0.72 5.94 -8.38
CA GLN A 188 -1.41 7.13 -7.85
C GLN A 188 -0.82 8.46 -8.35
N LEU A 189 0.47 8.50 -8.67
CA LEU A 189 1.15 9.71 -9.11
C LEU A 189 1.20 9.84 -10.63
N PHE A 190 1.31 8.74 -11.36
CA PHE A 190 1.65 8.75 -12.78
C PHE A 190 0.68 7.98 -13.67
N GLY A 191 -0.42 7.48 -13.09
CA GLY A 191 -1.47 6.79 -13.83
C GLY A 191 -1.17 5.30 -14.09
N PRO A 192 -1.95 4.68 -15.00
CA PRO A 192 -1.92 3.25 -15.25
C PRO A 192 -0.56 2.75 -15.73
N VAL A 193 -0.17 1.58 -15.28
CA VAL A 193 0.99 0.83 -15.79
C VAL A 193 0.54 0.03 -17.00
N VAL A 194 1.29 0.12 -18.10
CA VAL A 194 1.01 -0.62 -19.35
C VAL A 194 1.99 -1.76 -19.61
N ALA A 195 3.19 -1.71 -18.98
CA ALA A 195 4.16 -2.79 -19.07
C ALA A 195 5.08 -2.78 -17.84
N VAL A 196 5.61 -3.96 -17.48
CA VAL A 196 6.52 -4.14 -16.36
C VAL A 196 7.69 -5.07 -16.72
N TYR A 197 8.90 -4.65 -16.32
CA TYR A 197 10.08 -5.52 -16.19
C TYR A 197 10.40 -5.69 -14.72
N ALA A 198 10.77 -6.91 -14.32
CA ALA A 198 11.09 -7.20 -12.93
C ALA A 198 12.23 -8.19 -12.76
N GLU A 199 12.95 -8.03 -11.65
CA GLU A 199 13.86 -9.02 -11.08
C GLU A 199 13.41 -9.32 -9.65
N ALA A 200 13.36 -10.59 -9.28
CA ALA A 200 13.01 -11.03 -7.93
C ALA A 200 13.94 -12.17 -7.53
N ARG A 201 14.71 -11.96 -6.46
CA ARG A 201 15.76 -12.87 -6.02
C ARG A 201 15.57 -13.25 -4.56
N ALA A 202 15.73 -14.54 -4.25
CA ALA A 202 15.79 -15.07 -2.90
C ALA A 202 17.28 -15.21 -2.51
N LEU A 203 17.81 -14.24 -1.76
CA LEU A 203 19.22 -14.16 -1.41
C LEU A 203 19.50 -14.78 -0.03
N SER A 204 18.66 -14.50 0.96
CA SER A 204 18.86 -14.96 2.34
C SER A 204 17.65 -15.65 2.96
N THR A 205 16.50 -15.60 2.30
CA THR A 205 15.24 -16.20 2.76
C THR A 205 14.65 -17.13 1.69
N PRO A 206 13.77 -18.09 2.04
CA PRO A 206 13.07 -18.93 1.05
C PRO A 206 12.20 -18.18 0.06
N THR A 207 11.71 -16.99 0.44
CA THR A 207 10.98 -16.07 -0.43
C THR A 207 11.91 -15.01 -0.99
N GLU A 208 11.50 -14.27 -2.03
CA GLU A 208 12.30 -13.17 -2.55
C GLU A 208 12.48 -12.05 -1.50
N ASP A 209 13.73 -11.65 -1.28
CA ASP A 209 14.16 -10.62 -0.36
C ASP A 209 14.98 -9.49 -1.04
N ASP A 210 14.98 -9.53 -2.37
CA ASP A 210 15.56 -8.52 -3.25
C ASP A 210 14.70 -8.43 -4.53
N VAL A 211 14.11 -7.25 -4.77
CA VAL A 211 13.16 -7.00 -5.85
C VAL A 211 13.47 -5.68 -6.53
N PHE A 212 13.50 -5.71 -7.85
CA PHE A 212 13.58 -4.53 -8.72
C PHE A 212 12.44 -4.55 -9.73
N LEU A 213 11.75 -3.41 -9.90
CA LEU A 213 10.65 -3.23 -10.84
C LEU A 213 10.90 -2.00 -11.72
N VAL A 214 10.66 -2.15 -13.02
CA VAL A 214 10.53 -1.03 -13.96
C VAL A 214 9.11 -1.01 -14.47
N LEU A 215 8.37 0.06 -14.16
CA LEU A 215 6.99 0.24 -14.60
C LEU A 215 6.94 1.30 -15.69
N HIS A 216 6.33 0.98 -16.82
CA HIS A 216 6.02 1.94 -17.88
C HIS A 216 4.58 2.41 -17.72
N HIS A 217 4.40 3.71 -17.47
CA HIS A 217 3.08 4.31 -17.35
C HIS A 217 2.55 4.74 -18.71
N ALA A 218 1.22 4.70 -18.87
CA ALA A 218 0.56 5.22 -20.06
C ALA A 218 0.91 6.68 -20.29
N ALA A 219 1.15 7.08 -21.53
CA ALA A 219 1.29 8.48 -21.91
C ALA A 219 -0.09 9.14 -22.04
N LYS A 220 -0.15 10.49 -21.89
CA LYS A 220 -1.37 11.25 -22.11
C LYS A 220 -1.85 11.06 -23.57
N GLY A 221 -3.10 10.65 -23.75
CA GLY A 221 -3.70 10.43 -25.08
C GLY A 221 -3.24 9.17 -25.79
N SER A 222 -2.46 8.28 -25.14
CA SER A 222 -2.28 6.94 -25.67
C SER A 222 -3.61 6.19 -25.56
N GLU A 223 -4.05 5.59 -26.69
CA GLU A 223 -5.12 4.59 -26.62
C GLU A 223 -4.76 3.57 -25.54
N PRO A 224 -5.69 3.22 -24.64
CA PRO A 224 -5.45 2.11 -23.71
C PRO A 224 -5.00 0.91 -24.56
N GLY A 225 -3.84 0.36 -24.29
CA GLY A 225 -3.41 -0.85 -24.98
C GLY A 225 -4.58 -1.81 -25.00
N THR A 226 -4.86 -2.42 -26.13
CA THR A 226 -6.01 -3.28 -26.41
C THR A 226 -6.01 -4.50 -25.49
N VAL A 227 -6.27 -4.29 -24.22
CA VAL A 227 -6.65 -5.34 -23.28
C VAL A 227 -8.17 -5.36 -23.28
N PRO A 228 -8.81 -6.42 -23.79
CA PRO A 228 -10.26 -6.51 -23.80
C PRO A 228 -10.82 -6.35 -22.39
N GLY A 229 -11.67 -5.33 -22.18
CA GLY A 229 -12.39 -5.09 -20.92
C GLY A 229 -11.91 -3.90 -20.08
N ARG A 230 -10.90 -3.15 -20.48
CA ARG A 230 -10.53 -1.89 -19.79
C ARG A 230 -11.35 -0.73 -20.34
N ALA A 231 -12.28 -0.26 -19.54
CA ALA A 231 -13.01 0.98 -19.82
C ALA A 231 -12.06 2.20 -19.74
N ALA A 232 -12.33 3.19 -20.58
CA ALA A 232 -11.63 4.49 -20.66
C ALA A 232 -11.75 5.39 -19.40
N ALA A 233 -12.05 4.83 -18.24
CA ALA A 233 -12.25 5.52 -16.96
C ALA A 233 -10.95 5.89 -16.24
N ALA A 234 -9.77 5.57 -16.79
CA ALA A 234 -8.50 5.78 -16.13
C ALA A 234 -8.04 7.24 -16.07
N ASP A 235 -8.63 8.13 -16.87
CA ASP A 235 -8.12 9.50 -17.03
C ASP A 235 -8.49 10.47 -15.90
N VAL A 236 -9.36 10.08 -14.97
CA VAL A 236 -9.90 10.99 -13.95
C VAL A 236 -9.63 10.53 -12.51
N LEU A 237 -9.18 9.29 -12.30
CA LEU A 237 -9.17 8.67 -10.96
C LEU A 237 -8.20 9.29 -9.94
N PHE A 238 -7.20 10.06 -10.35
CA PHE A 238 -6.15 10.54 -9.42
C PHE A 238 -5.91 12.04 -9.41
N GLY A 239 -6.64 12.82 -10.19
CA GLY A 239 -6.49 14.27 -10.24
C GLY A 239 -5.10 14.77 -10.69
N VAL A 240 -4.30 13.89 -11.30
CA VAL A 240 -3.02 14.20 -11.92
C VAL A 240 -3.12 13.82 -13.40
N GLU A 241 -2.95 14.81 -14.30
CA GLU A 241 -2.89 14.50 -15.73
C GLU A 241 -1.64 13.66 -16.05
N PRO A 242 -1.78 12.53 -16.78
CA PRO A 242 -0.63 11.76 -17.22
C PRO A 242 0.33 12.61 -18.06
N PRO A 243 1.65 12.44 -17.92
CA PRO A 243 2.62 13.21 -18.72
C PRO A 243 2.55 12.82 -20.20
N ALA A 244 2.81 13.79 -21.08
CA ALA A 244 2.69 13.63 -22.54
C ALA A 244 3.55 12.49 -23.15
N LYS A 245 4.62 12.06 -22.45
CA LYS A 245 5.55 11.02 -22.96
C LYS A 245 5.56 9.74 -22.09
N GLY A 246 4.66 9.61 -21.12
CA GLY A 246 4.69 8.56 -20.13
C GLY A 246 5.85 8.72 -19.11
N VAL A 247 5.69 8.12 -17.93
CA VAL A 247 6.73 8.06 -16.90
C VAL A 247 7.29 6.65 -16.84
N VAL A 248 8.58 6.53 -16.56
CA VAL A 248 9.20 5.26 -16.15
C VAL A 248 9.44 5.31 -14.65
N SER A 249 8.79 4.39 -13.91
CA SER A 249 9.04 4.20 -12.48
C SER A 249 10.04 3.06 -12.28
N ARG A 250 11.09 3.30 -11.48
CA ARG A 250 12.07 2.31 -11.05
C ARG A 250 11.94 2.16 -9.55
N LEU A 251 11.64 0.95 -9.11
CA LEU A 251 11.25 0.67 -7.73
C LEU A 251 12.12 -0.46 -7.17
N TRP A 252 12.64 -0.28 -5.96
CA TRP A 252 13.49 -1.27 -5.29
C TRP A 252 12.92 -1.65 -3.94
N ALA A 253 13.00 -2.93 -3.60
CA ALA A 253 12.79 -3.44 -2.26
C ALA A 253 13.88 -4.48 -1.95
N GLY A 254 14.68 -4.23 -0.93
CA GLY A 254 15.80 -5.11 -0.60
C GLY A 254 16.04 -5.23 0.89
N SER A 255 16.36 -6.45 1.36
CA SER A 255 16.69 -6.72 2.76
C SER A 255 18.18 -6.75 3.05
N LEU A 256 19.04 -6.85 2.01
CA LEU A 256 20.51 -6.95 2.14
C LEU A 256 21.23 -5.72 1.58
N VAL A 257 20.66 -4.54 1.74
CA VAL A 257 21.26 -3.30 1.22
C VAL A 257 21.98 -2.59 2.35
N GLY A 258 23.34 -2.74 2.39
CA GLY A 258 24.17 -2.12 3.42
C GLY A 258 24.45 -0.63 3.19
N ALA A 259 24.19 -0.12 2.00
CA ALA A 259 24.31 1.30 1.65
C ALA A 259 23.07 1.69 0.82
N PRO A 260 21.93 1.96 1.48
CA PRO A 260 20.69 2.32 0.79
C PRO A 260 20.86 3.63 0.00
N GLY A 261 20.24 3.68 -1.18
CA GLY A 261 20.17 4.88 -2.00
C GLY A 261 19.19 5.92 -1.43
N PRO A 262 19.02 7.06 -2.15
CA PRO A 262 17.98 8.02 -1.80
C PRO A 262 16.62 7.33 -1.78
N ARG A 263 15.80 7.62 -0.75
CA ARG A 263 14.47 7.05 -0.59
C ARG A 263 13.58 7.27 -1.81
N THR A 264 13.55 8.50 -2.31
CA THR A 264 12.77 8.86 -3.49
C THR A 264 13.50 9.91 -4.32
N ARG A 265 13.45 9.72 -5.64
CA ARG A 265 13.91 10.69 -6.63
C ARG A 265 12.89 10.81 -7.76
N VAL A 266 12.42 12.03 -8.01
CA VAL A 266 11.51 12.32 -9.12
C VAL A 266 12.17 13.34 -10.03
N LEU A 267 12.31 13.01 -11.30
CA LEU A 267 13.01 13.84 -12.29
C LEU A 267 12.03 14.39 -13.33
N GLY A 268 12.01 15.70 -13.46
CA GLY A 268 11.26 16.42 -14.48
C GLY A 268 12.13 17.43 -15.21
N ASP A 269 11.61 18.05 -16.23
CA ASP A 269 12.33 19.00 -17.10
C ASP A 269 12.54 20.39 -16.46
N ARG A 270 11.88 20.68 -15.31
CA ARG A 270 12.05 21.92 -14.55
C ARG A 270 12.75 21.73 -13.20
N GLY A 271 13.01 20.53 -12.79
CA GLY A 271 13.66 20.22 -11.53
C GLY A 271 13.46 18.78 -11.10
N ALA A 272 13.99 18.47 -9.93
CA ALA A 272 13.88 17.18 -9.31
C ALA A 272 13.36 17.31 -7.86
N TYR A 273 12.63 16.30 -7.40
CA TYR A 273 12.32 16.14 -5.98
C TYR A 273 13.16 14.99 -5.41
N LEU A 274 13.78 15.23 -4.27
CA LEU A 274 14.67 14.28 -3.61
C LEU A 274 14.30 14.10 -2.14
N VAL A 275 14.21 12.85 -1.71
CA VAL A 275 14.11 12.43 -0.30
C VAL A 275 15.20 11.40 -0.04
N ASN A 276 16.04 11.64 0.96
CA ASN A 276 17.18 10.76 1.25
C ASN A 276 16.87 9.69 2.28
N SER A 277 16.12 10.01 3.34
CA SER A 277 15.84 9.08 4.43
C SER A 277 14.43 8.51 4.36
N PHE A 278 14.29 7.31 4.90
CA PHE A 278 13.01 6.67 5.18
C PHE A 278 12.66 6.82 6.66
N GLU A 279 11.35 6.80 7.01
CA GLU A 279 10.86 6.93 8.38
C GLU A 279 11.67 6.09 9.39
N GLY A 280 12.46 6.75 10.24
CA GLY A 280 13.20 6.13 11.33
C GLY A 280 14.44 5.32 10.95
N ASP A 281 14.77 5.20 9.68
CA ASP A 281 15.99 4.54 9.22
C ASP A 281 17.02 5.60 8.80
N ALA A 282 18.19 5.63 9.47
CA ALA A 282 19.28 6.53 9.09
C ALA A 282 19.80 6.18 7.69
N SER A 283 19.93 7.17 6.82
CA SER A 283 20.57 7.06 5.53
C SER A 283 22.01 7.57 5.60
N PRO A 284 22.98 6.93 4.92
CA PRO A 284 24.33 7.49 4.84
C PRO A 284 24.38 8.85 4.15
N PHE A 285 23.30 9.28 3.49
CA PHE A 285 23.18 10.58 2.86
C PHE A 285 22.60 11.66 3.78
N ASP A 286 22.04 11.32 4.94
CA ASP A 286 21.47 12.29 5.90
C ASP A 286 22.53 13.32 6.33
N VAL A 287 23.78 12.88 6.51
CA VAL A 287 24.90 13.74 6.88
C VAL A 287 25.26 14.75 5.77
N LEU A 288 24.95 14.42 4.51
CA LEU A 288 25.24 15.28 3.36
C LEU A 288 24.18 16.36 3.15
N ASP A 289 22.95 16.15 3.64
CA ASP A 289 21.84 17.04 3.39
C ASP A 289 21.62 18.09 4.48
N GLY A 290 22.17 17.88 5.66
CA GLY A 290 21.88 18.68 6.86
C GLY A 290 20.45 18.43 7.36
N GLU A 291 20.09 19.13 8.43
CA GLU A 291 18.74 19.04 9.01
C GLU A 291 17.69 19.64 8.08
N GLN A 292 16.63 18.89 7.85
CA GLN A 292 15.49 19.38 7.12
C GLN A 292 14.66 20.30 8.02
N PRO A 293 14.23 21.51 7.54
CA PRO A 293 13.43 22.42 8.35
C PRO A 293 12.12 21.78 8.79
N GLU A 294 11.64 22.10 9.99
CA GLU A 294 10.37 21.64 10.52
C GLU A 294 9.21 21.94 9.55
N GLY A 295 8.27 21.02 9.40
CA GLY A 295 7.13 21.16 8.50
C GLY A 295 7.46 20.99 7.02
N THR A 296 8.68 20.54 6.68
CA THR A 296 9.09 20.27 5.31
C THR A 296 9.36 18.78 5.10
N HIS A 297 9.28 18.33 3.84
CA HIS A 297 9.59 16.95 3.45
C HIS A 297 10.28 16.94 2.09
N GLY A 298 11.52 16.46 2.04
CA GLY A 298 12.32 16.41 0.83
C GLY A 298 12.77 17.78 0.30
N TRP A 299 13.43 17.75 -0.83
CA TRP A 299 14.07 18.90 -1.46
C TRP A 299 13.62 19.03 -2.92
N LEU A 300 13.25 20.25 -3.31
CA LEU A 300 13.15 20.63 -4.72
C LEU A 300 14.54 21.09 -5.18
N VAL A 301 15.09 20.42 -6.20
CA VAL A 301 16.44 20.66 -6.70
C VAL A 301 16.40 21.16 -8.13
N ARG A 302 17.11 22.27 -8.40
CA ARG A 302 17.27 22.88 -9.73
C ARG A 302 18.75 23.21 -9.95
N GLY A 303 19.46 22.31 -10.61
CA GLY A 303 20.90 22.45 -10.78
C GLY A 303 21.64 22.43 -9.45
N ARG A 304 22.18 23.56 -9.01
CA ARG A 304 22.89 23.70 -7.71
C ARG A 304 22.00 24.24 -6.59
N GLU A 305 20.82 24.73 -6.93
CA GLU A 305 19.86 25.26 -5.96
C GLU A 305 19.02 24.12 -5.36
N ARG A 306 18.81 24.16 -4.06
CA ARG A 306 17.89 23.28 -3.35
C ARG A 306 16.99 24.08 -2.42
N THR A 307 15.71 23.76 -2.41
CA THR A 307 14.71 24.39 -1.57
C THR A 307 13.93 23.31 -0.82
N PRO A 308 13.78 23.41 0.52
CA PRO A 308 12.96 22.47 1.28
C PRO A 308 11.49 22.60 0.85
N VAL A 309 10.80 21.47 0.73
CA VAL A 309 9.41 21.45 0.29
C VAL A 309 8.46 21.41 1.46
N GLN A 310 7.51 22.33 1.51
CA GLN A 310 6.47 22.35 2.55
C GLN A 310 5.63 21.07 2.49
N GLN A 311 5.48 20.42 3.63
CA GLN A 311 4.68 19.23 3.78
C GLN A 311 3.21 19.60 3.94
N PRO A 312 2.28 19.05 3.12
CA PRO A 312 0.85 19.17 3.37
C PRO A 312 0.47 18.51 4.71
N ARG A 313 -0.61 18.99 5.31
CA ARG A 313 -1.19 18.33 6.48
C ARG A 313 -1.76 16.96 6.07
N GLY A 314 -1.61 15.98 6.94
CA GLY A 314 -2.13 14.63 6.73
C GLY A 314 -1.17 13.57 7.28
N GLY A 315 -1.68 12.36 7.38
CA GLY A 315 -0.91 11.21 7.87
C GLY A 315 -1.73 9.92 7.87
N HIS A 316 -1.12 8.82 8.24
CA HIS A 316 -1.77 7.48 8.24
C HIS A 316 -3.07 7.42 9.05
N GLY A 317 -3.23 8.28 10.08
CA GLY A 317 -4.45 8.37 10.89
C GLY A 317 -5.68 8.76 10.07
N ASP A 318 -5.48 9.54 9.01
CA ASP A 318 -6.57 10.06 8.17
C ASP A 318 -7.30 8.95 7.40
N PHE A 319 -6.66 7.79 7.18
CA PHE A 319 -7.33 6.66 6.56
C PHE A 319 -8.58 6.22 7.32
N TYR A 320 -8.51 6.06 8.65
CA TYR A 320 -9.67 5.63 9.43
C TYR A 320 -10.69 6.74 9.63
N THR A 321 -10.28 8.00 9.62
CA THR A 321 -11.22 9.14 9.53
C THR A 321 -12.01 9.08 8.23
N ALA A 322 -11.32 8.91 7.10
CA ALA A 322 -11.96 8.75 5.79
C ALA A 322 -12.87 7.50 5.71
N VAL A 323 -12.52 6.41 6.40
CA VAL A 323 -13.40 5.23 6.53
C VAL A 323 -14.70 5.58 7.29
N ALA A 324 -14.61 6.37 8.35
CA ALA A 324 -15.79 6.80 9.10
C ALA A 324 -16.72 7.68 8.25
N ASP A 325 -16.16 8.66 7.56
CA ASP A 325 -16.90 9.59 6.69
C ASP A 325 -17.58 8.83 5.53
N TRP A 326 -16.86 7.87 4.94
CA TRP A 326 -17.40 7.00 3.90
C TRP A 326 -18.58 6.15 4.39
N LEU A 327 -18.46 5.50 5.55
CA LEU A 327 -19.53 4.67 6.11
C LEU A 327 -20.74 5.51 6.57
N ALA A 328 -20.52 6.77 6.89
CA ALA A 328 -21.59 7.74 7.17
C ALA A 328 -22.27 8.25 5.88
N GLY A 329 -21.75 7.95 4.70
CA GLY A 329 -22.23 8.46 3.41
C GLY A 329 -21.82 9.92 3.13
N GLU A 330 -20.82 10.43 3.86
CA GLU A 330 -20.32 11.81 3.77
C GLU A 330 -19.14 11.96 2.81
N ALA A 331 -18.50 10.84 2.44
CA ALA A 331 -17.37 10.80 1.53
C ALA A 331 -17.38 9.54 0.64
N GLU A 332 -16.59 9.60 -0.43
CA GLU A 332 -16.29 8.44 -1.29
C GLU A 332 -15.44 7.40 -0.55
N VAL A 333 -15.39 6.18 -1.09
CA VAL A 333 -14.54 5.10 -0.55
C VAL A 333 -13.07 5.56 -0.50
N PRO A 334 -12.36 5.42 0.64
CA PRO A 334 -11.00 5.95 0.80
C PRO A 334 -10.01 5.38 -0.23
N VAL A 335 -10.13 4.10 -0.51
CA VAL A 335 -9.37 3.40 -1.55
C VAL A 335 -10.36 2.53 -2.32
N ASP A 336 -10.54 2.80 -3.60
CA ASP A 336 -11.34 1.96 -4.48
C ASP A 336 -10.69 0.57 -4.58
N PRO A 337 -11.42 -0.52 -4.25
CA PRO A 337 -10.90 -1.87 -4.42
C PRO A 337 -10.38 -2.20 -5.83
N ALA A 338 -10.89 -1.52 -6.86
CA ALA A 338 -10.39 -1.67 -8.22
C ALA A 338 -8.92 -1.24 -8.37
N ASP A 339 -8.44 -0.28 -7.57
CA ASP A 339 -7.03 0.11 -7.56
C ASP A 339 -6.14 -1.02 -7.04
N ALA A 340 -6.61 -1.72 -5.99
CA ALA A 340 -5.89 -2.85 -5.43
C ALA A 340 -5.86 -4.05 -6.40
N VAL A 341 -6.92 -4.24 -7.19
CA VAL A 341 -6.93 -5.23 -8.29
C VAL A 341 -5.88 -4.87 -9.34
N ARG A 342 -5.83 -3.61 -9.79
CA ARG A 342 -4.81 -3.15 -10.76
C ARG A 342 -3.39 -3.32 -10.20
N THR A 343 -3.19 -3.02 -8.92
CA THR A 343 -1.92 -3.27 -8.25
C THR A 343 -1.56 -4.77 -8.29
N ALA A 344 -2.50 -5.67 -8.01
CA ALA A 344 -2.28 -7.11 -8.08
C ALA A 344 -1.96 -7.59 -9.51
N GLU A 345 -2.58 -7.01 -10.54
CA GLU A 345 -2.29 -7.29 -11.96
C GLU A 345 -0.84 -6.95 -12.32
N VAL A 346 -0.37 -5.78 -11.89
CA VAL A 346 1.04 -5.37 -12.07
C VAL A 346 2.00 -6.33 -11.35
N LEU A 347 1.67 -6.76 -10.13
CA LEU A 347 2.49 -7.70 -9.36
C LEU A 347 2.52 -9.12 -9.99
N ASP A 348 1.42 -9.60 -10.55
CA ASP A 348 1.39 -10.87 -11.28
C ASP A 348 2.22 -10.78 -12.57
N ALA A 349 2.12 -9.67 -13.32
CA ALA A 349 2.96 -9.41 -14.49
C ALA A 349 4.45 -9.28 -14.10
N ALA A 350 4.76 -8.67 -12.95
CA ALA A 350 6.12 -8.60 -12.43
C ALA A 350 6.70 -9.98 -12.10
N ARG A 351 5.91 -10.88 -11.48
CA ARG A 351 6.33 -12.27 -11.27
C ARG A 351 6.61 -13.01 -12.57
N LEU A 352 5.76 -12.79 -13.59
CA LEU A 352 5.97 -13.37 -14.90
C LEU A 352 7.24 -12.82 -15.54
N SER A 353 7.45 -11.52 -15.48
CA SER A 353 8.64 -10.84 -16.00
C SER A 353 9.91 -11.38 -15.34
N ALA A 354 9.94 -11.52 -14.01
CA ALA A 354 11.09 -12.04 -13.29
C ALA A 354 11.43 -13.51 -13.67
N ARG A 355 10.42 -14.33 -14.00
CA ARG A 355 10.61 -15.71 -14.45
C ARG A 355 11.09 -15.79 -15.89
N GLU A 356 10.59 -14.94 -16.78
CA GLU A 356 10.87 -14.98 -18.21
C GLU A 356 12.02 -14.07 -18.64
N GLY A 357 12.48 -13.17 -17.78
CA GLY A 357 13.58 -12.23 -18.08
C GLY A 357 13.22 -11.21 -19.17
N ARG A 358 11.97 -10.87 -19.34
CA ARG A 358 11.49 -9.94 -20.37
C ARG A 358 10.41 -8.97 -19.87
N LEU A 359 10.18 -7.92 -20.63
CA LEU A 359 9.06 -7.00 -20.43
C LEU A 359 7.73 -7.73 -20.64
N ILE A 360 6.75 -7.48 -19.76
CA ILE A 360 5.40 -8.05 -19.81
C ILE A 360 4.38 -6.89 -19.87
N ASP A 361 3.43 -6.98 -20.79
CA ASP A 361 2.29 -6.07 -20.84
C ASP A 361 1.32 -6.34 -19.67
N VAL A 362 0.65 -5.27 -19.18
CA VAL A 362 -0.26 -5.31 -18.03
C VAL A 362 -1.69 -5.03 -18.49
#